data_32686124fad38872cf1bfb823e4fc34c
#
_entry.id   32686124fad38872cf1bfb823e4fc34c
#
_cell.length_a   1.000
_cell.length_b   1.000
_cell.length_c   1.000
_cell.angle_alpha   90.00
_cell.angle_beta   90.00
_cell.angle_gamma   90.00
#
_symmetry.space_group_name_H-M   'P 1'
#
loop_
_entity.id
_entity.type
_entity.pdbx_description
1 polymer ?
#
loop_
_entity_poly.entity_id
_entity_poly.type
_entity_poly.pdbx_seq_one_letter_code
_entity_poly.pdbx_strand_id
1 'polypeptide(L)'
;MRKLSPYGRKLLQRQQTQDRQQAERDFFAAVQRDVRGLQIDAGLHCWTGNNAGTMVNTCGRLLYIVAFAANAAGVSPDHPDMRIMRGMSEALGDLADDLDAIERHRASIQSGLGAIDRLLPLCTLVALLEGSYELEQRLNSVRGMGTQDVRELIGVAA
;
A
#
# COMPACT_ATOMS: atom_id res chain seq x y z
N MET A 1 -37.44 -21.01 -16.20
CA MET A 1 -36.70 -19.76 -15.99
C MET A 1 -37.28 -18.65 -16.87
N ARG A 2 -37.86 -17.59 -16.28
CA ARG A 2 -38.36 -16.45 -17.08
C ARG A 2 -37.16 -15.64 -17.60
N LYS A 3 -37.05 -15.50 -18.92
CA LYS A 3 -36.02 -14.65 -19.55
C LYS A 3 -36.34 -13.17 -19.26
N LEU A 4 -35.42 -12.45 -18.69
CA LEU A 4 -35.53 -11.00 -18.47
C LEU A 4 -35.72 -10.26 -19.80
N SER A 5 -36.62 -9.28 -19.82
CA SER A 5 -36.79 -8.37 -20.96
C SER A 5 -35.50 -7.60 -21.27
N PRO A 6 -35.33 -7.06 -22.49
CA PRO A 6 -34.17 -6.23 -22.80
C PRO A 6 -34.00 -5.05 -21.84
N TYR A 7 -35.09 -4.47 -21.41
CA TYR A 7 -35.11 -3.38 -20.41
C TYR A 7 -34.67 -3.87 -19.03
N GLY A 8 -35.17 -5.04 -18.58
CA GLY A 8 -34.75 -5.64 -17.31
C GLY A 8 -33.26 -6.00 -17.26
N ARG A 9 -32.68 -6.43 -18.40
CA ARG A 9 -31.23 -6.68 -18.51
C ARG A 9 -30.42 -5.36 -18.37
N LYS A 10 -30.85 -4.28 -19.00
CA LYS A 10 -30.18 -2.96 -18.86
C LYS A 10 -30.23 -2.42 -17.43
N LEU A 11 -31.36 -2.59 -16.74
CA LEU A 11 -31.51 -2.20 -15.34
C LEU A 11 -30.56 -3.01 -14.45
N LEU A 12 -30.51 -4.31 -14.62
CA LEU A 12 -29.63 -5.20 -13.87
C LEU A 12 -28.15 -4.83 -14.08
N GLN A 13 -27.75 -4.57 -15.33
CA GLN A 13 -26.39 -4.12 -15.63
C GLN A 13 -26.04 -2.78 -14.96
N ARG A 14 -26.97 -1.81 -14.98
CA ARG A 14 -26.75 -0.53 -14.30
C ARG A 14 -26.60 -0.70 -12.79
N GLN A 15 -27.42 -1.51 -12.19
CA GLN A 15 -27.35 -1.81 -10.76
C GLN A 15 -26.02 -2.48 -10.41
N GLN A 16 -25.62 -3.51 -11.14
CA GLN A 16 -24.32 -4.18 -10.93
C GLN A 16 -23.12 -3.21 -11.08
N THR A 17 -23.20 -2.28 -12.03
CA THR A 17 -22.14 -1.27 -12.19
C THR A 17 -22.12 -0.30 -11.01
N GLN A 18 -23.27 0.13 -10.52
CA GLN A 18 -23.37 1.02 -9.35
C GLN A 18 -22.88 0.33 -8.08
N ASP A 19 -23.28 -0.92 -7.86
CA ASP A 19 -22.85 -1.71 -6.69
C ASP A 19 -21.32 -1.91 -6.70
N ARG A 20 -20.75 -2.18 -7.89
CA ARG A 20 -19.29 -2.30 -8.05
C ARG A 20 -18.57 -0.98 -7.75
N GLN A 21 -19.06 0.14 -8.27
CA GLN A 21 -18.47 1.45 -8.01
C GLN A 21 -18.57 1.85 -6.53
N GLN A 22 -19.66 1.49 -5.87
CA GLN A 22 -19.82 1.75 -4.45
C GLN A 22 -18.85 0.90 -3.64
N ALA A 23 -18.74 -0.39 -3.93
CA ALA A 23 -17.79 -1.28 -3.25
C ALA A 23 -16.34 -0.82 -3.42
N GLU A 24 -15.98 -0.31 -4.60
CA GLU A 24 -14.66 0.25 -4.86
C GLU A 24 -14.40 1.51 -4.01
N ARG A 25 -15.36 2.44 -3.93
CA ARG A 25 -15.25 3.63 -3.07
C ARG A 25 -15.10 3.25 -1.60
N ASP A 26 -15.90 2.30 -1.13
CA ASP A 26 -15.85 1.85 0.27
C ASP A 26 -14.50 1.20 0.60
N PHE A 27 -13.94 0.43 -0.34
CA PHE A 27 -12.60 -0.13 -0.22
C PHE A 27 -11.53 0.97 -0.08
N PHE A 28 -11.50 1.95 -1.00
CA PHE A 28 -10.54 3.06 -0.93
C PHE A 28 -10.68 3.86 0.36
N ALA A 29 -11.91 4.15 0.78
CA ALA A 29 -12.15 4.86 2.05
C ALA A 29 -11.66 4.07 3.26
N ALA A 30 -11.77 2.75 3.25
CA ALA A 30 -11.25 1.89 4.31
C ALA A 30 -9.72 1.93 4.34
N VAL A 31 -9.06 1.73 3.19
CA VAL A 31 -7.60 1.78 3.08
C VAL A 31 -7.05 3.14 3.52
N GLN A 32 -7.65 4.24 3.08
CA GLN A 32 -7.24 5.58 3.50
C GLN A 32 -7.37 5.78 5.01
N ARG A 33 -8.44 5.31 5.62
CA ARG A 33 -8.62 5.37 7.07
C ARG A 33 -7.52 4.60 7.80
N ASP A 34 -7.16 3.42 7.32
CA ASP A 34 -6.12 2.58 7.92
C ASP A 34 -4.74 3.25 7.78
N VAL A 35 -4.42 3.82 6.61
CA VAL A 35 -3.17 4.59 6.37
C VAL A 35 -3.08 5.79 7.32
N ARG A 36 -4.16 6.54 7.50
CA ARG A 36 -4.21 7.67 8.43
C ARG A 36 -4.07 7.22 9.89
N GLY A 37 -4.64 6.07 10.24
CA GLY A 37 -4.44 5.44 11.54
C GLY A 37 -2.97 5.14 11.81
N LEU A 38 -2.28 4.50 10.88
CA LEU A 38 -0.83 4.24 10.97
C LEU A 38 -0.01 5.52 11.09
N GLN A 39 -0.39 6.59 10.37
CA GLN A 39 0.28 7.89 10.43
C GLN A 39 0.13 8.55 11.81
N ILE A 40 -1.05 8.45 12.41
CA ILE A 40 -1.31 8.94 13.77
C ILE A 40 -0.49 8.11 14.78
N ASP A 41 -0.52 6.79 14.68
CA ASP A 41 0.20 5.90 15.58
C ASP A 41 1.71 6.16 15.52
N ALA A 42 2.27 6.37 14.34
CA ALA A 42 3.67 6.76 14.17
C ALA A 42 3.98 8.10 14.85
N GLY A 43 3.05 9.06 14.77
CA GLY A 43 3.16 10.36 15.42
C GLY A 43 3.06 10.31 16.95
N LEU A 44 2.26 9.40 17.49
CA LEU A 44 2.01 9.25 18.92
C LEU A 44 2.98 8.30 19.64
N HIS A 45 4.06 7.89 19.00
CA HIS A 45 5.04 6.96 19.60
C HIS A 45 4.46 5.58 19.97
N CYS A 46 3.44 5.12 19.23
CA CYS A 46 2.78 3.83 19.49
C CYS A 46 3.57 2.62 18.99
N TRP A 47 4.65 2.84 18.23
CA TRP A 47 5.47 1.76 17.67
C TRP A 47 6.59 1.38 18.63
N THR A 48 6.28 0.55 19.60
CA THR A 48 7.21 0.11 20.64
C THR A 48 7.16 -1.40 20.85
N GLY A 49 8.27 -1.99 21.30
CA GLY A 49 8.34 -3.39 21.64
C GLY A 49 7.88 -4.32 20.51
N ASN A 50 7.06 -5.31 20.82
CA ASN A 50 6.57 -6.30 19.87
C ASN A 50 5.69 -5.71 18.73
N ASN A 51 5.19 -4.49 18.88
CA ASN A 51 4.36 -3.84 17.88
C ASN A 51 5.19 -3.24 16.74
N ALA A 52 6.42 -2.79 17.00
CA ALA A 52 7.27 -2.10 16.01
C ALA A 52 7.50 -2.97 14.76
N GLY A 53 7.86 -4.25 14.91
CA GLY A 53 8.08 -5.17 13.80
C GLY A 53 6.84 -5.35 12.92
N THR A 54 5.66 -5.49 13.53
CA THR A 54 4.38 -5.58 12.81
C THR A 54 4.08 -4.32 12.03
N MET A 55 4.29 -3.14 12.62
CA MET A 55 4.06 -1.85 11.98
C MET A 55 5.02 -1.62 10.81
N VAL A 56 6.30 -1.92 10.98
CA VAL A 56 7.31 -1.85 9.91
C VAL A 56 6.91 -2.74 8.73
N ASN A 57 6.51 -3.98 8.99
CA ASN A 57 6.05 -4.90 7.94
C ASN A 57 4.79 -4.38 7.23
N THR A 58 3.81 -3.88 7.97
CA THR A 58 2.57 -3.33 7.39
C THR A 58 2.87 -2.13 6.51
N CYS A 59 3.72 -1.21 6.96
CA CYS A 59 4.13 -0.04 6.19
C CYS A 59 4.91 -0.43 4.93
N GLY A 60 5.81 -1.40 5.01
CA GLY A 60 6.56 -1.90 3.86
C GLY A 60 5.65 -2.51 2.79
N ARG A 61 4.65 -3.30 3.20
CA ARG A 61 3.65 -3.88 2.29
C ARG A 61 2.81 -2.80 1.60
N LEU A 62 2.30 -1.84 2.36
CA LEU A 62 1.53 -0.71 1.82
C LEU A 62 2.35 0.11 0.83
N LEU A 63 3.59 0.44 1.19
CA LEU A 63 4.50 1.19 0.35
C LEU A 63 4.72 0.49 -1.00
N TYR A 64 5.02 -0.80 -0.97
CA TYR A 64 5.23 -1.58 -2.19
C TYR A 64 3.98 -1.60 -3.09
N ILE A 65 2.81 -1.92 -2.52
CA ILE A 65 1.56 -2.04 -3.27
C ILE A 65 1.16 -0.71 -3.90
N VAL A 66 1.28 0.40 -3.15
CA VAL A 66 0.90 1.73 -3.65
C VAL A 66 1.93 2.25 -4.66
N ALA A 67 3.23 2.00 -4.46
CA ALA A 67 4.26 2.36 -5.45
C ALA A 67 4.03 1.62 -6.78
N PHE A 68 3.74 0.32 -6.73
CA PHE A 68 3.38 -0.48 -7.89
C PHE A 68 2.15 0.09 -8.61
N ALA A 69 1.07 0.34 -7.88
CA ALA A 69 -0.18 0.83 -8.44
C ALA A 69 -0.06 2.26 -9.00
N ALA A 70 0.66 3.14 -8.34
CA ALA A 70 0.93 4.50 -8.81
C ALA A 70 1.76 4.49 -10.10
N ASN A 71 2.78 3.63 -10.19
CA ASN A 71 3.56 3.44 -11.41
C ASN A 71 2.69 2.90 -12.56
N ALA A 72 1.83 1.92 -12.31
CA ALA A 72 0.87 1.41 -13.28
C ALA A 72 -0.15 2.48 -13.73
N ALA A 73 -0.47 3.44 -12.88
CA ALA A 73 -1.30 4.61 -13.20
C ALA A 73 -0.54 5.71 -13.98
N GLY A 74 0.75 5.52 -14.27
CA GLY A 74 1.58 6.48 -15.00
C GLY A 74 2.15 7.61 -14.15
N VAL A 75 2.15 7.48 -12.81
CA VAL A 75 2.82 8.44 -11.93
C VAL A 75 4.33 8.31 -12.11
N SER A 76 4.97 9.44 -12.43
CA SER A 76 6.43 9.46 -12.64
C SER A 76 7.19 9.05 -11.37
N PRO A 77 8.28 8.28 -11.49
CA PRO A 77 9.20 8.01 -10.36
C PRO A 77 9.76 9.30 -9.72
N ASP A 78 9.81 10.40 -10.49
CA ASP A 78 10.26 11.72 -10.01
C ASP A 78 9.16 12.54 -9.36
N HIS A 79 7.94 12.03 -9.31
CA HIS A 79 6.85 12.69 -8.59
C HIS A 79 7.26 12.95 -7.12
N PRO A 80 6.94 14.12 -6.55
CA PRO A 80 7.33 14.45 -5.17
C PRO A 80 6.95 13.37 -4.16
N ASP A 81 5.73 12.83 -4.25
CA ASP A 81 5.27 11.78 -3.34
C ASP A 81 5.99 10.45 -3.54
N MET A 82 6.39 10.10 -4.77
CA MET A 82 7.20 8.91 -5.04
C MET A 82 8.60 9.04 -4.42
N ARG A 83 9.18 10.24 -4.44
CA ARG A 83 10.46 10.52 -3.75
C ARG A 83 10.34 10.42 -2.24
N ILE A 84 9.25 10.93 -1.67
CA ILE A 84 8.96 10.81 -0.23
C ILE A 84 8.81 9.33 0.16
N MET A 85 8.10 8.54 -0.63
CA MET A 85 7.95 7.10 -0.40
C MET A 85 9.30 6.35 -0.47
N ARG A 86 10.21 6.77 -1.33
CA ARG A 86 11.57 6.22 -1.39
C ARG A 86 12.34 6.47 -0.09
N GLY A 87 12.28 7.69 0.46
CA GLY A 87 12.85 7.99 1.78
C GLY A 87 12.23 7.16 2.91
N MET A 88 10.93 6.88 2.83
CA MET A 88 10.29 5.95 3.77
C MET A 88 10.80 4.51 3.59
N SER A 89 11.04 4.06 2.36
CA SER A 89 11.59 2.72 2.09
C SER A 89 12.98 2.54 2.73
N GLU A 90 13.84 3.56 2.61
CA GLU A 90 15.16 3.57 3.25
C GLU A 90 15.03 3.50 4.78
N ALA A 91 14.16 4.32 5.36
CA ALA A 91 13.88 4.31 6.79
C ALA A 91 13.37 2.97 7.31
N LEU A 92 12.47 2.31 6.57
CA LEU A 92 11.96 0.97 6.90
C LEU A 92 13.06 -0.09 6.78
N GLY A 93 13.97 0.05 5.82
CA GLY A 93 15.13 -0.81 5.68
C GLY A 93 16.04 -0.73 6.91
N ASP A 94 16.36 0.47 7.39
CA ASP A 94 17.16 0.67 8.61
C ASP A 94 16.47 0.10 9.84
N LEU A 95 15.15 0.27 9.94
CA LEU A 95 14.36 -0.26 11.06
C LEU A 95 14.25 -1.80 11.04
N ALA A 96 14.37 -2.43 9.89
CA ALA A 96 14.40 -3.89 9.83
C ALA A 96 15.62 -4.48 10.53
N ASP A 97 16.72 -3.71 10.62
CA ASP A 97 17.95 -4.10 11.34
C ASP A 97 17.94 -3.67 12.80
N ASP A 98 17.33 -2.52 13.10
CA ASP A 98 17.32 -1.91 14.43
C ASP A 98 15.96 -1.24 14.71
N LEU A 99 15.04 -2.01 15.29
CA LEU A 99 13.71 -1.53 15.64
C LEU A 99 13.72 -0.42 16.70
N ASP A 100 14.79 -0.31 17.50
CA ASP A 100 14.90 0.73 18.52
C ASP A 100 15.23 2.11 17.92
N ALA A 101 15.64 2.14 16.63
CA ALA A 101 15.91 3.38 15.89
C ALA A 101 14.64 4.10 15.40
N ILE A 102 13.44 3.69 15.80
CA ILE A 102 12.15 4.24 15.32
C ILE A 102 12.06 5.77 15.47
N GLU A 103 12.58 6.33 16.57
CA GLU A 103 12.55 7.77 16.80
C GLU A 103 13.28 8.56 15.72
N ARG A 104 14.41 8.03 15.25
CA ARG A 104 15.23 8.65 14.20
C ARG A 104 14.50 8.70 12.85
N HIS A 105 13.67 7.69 12.57
CA HIS A 105 12.99 7.50 11.30
C HIS A 105 11.52 7.93 11.29
N ARG A 106 10.97 8.33 12.42
CA ARG A 106 9.57 8.71 12.61
C ARG A 106 9.06 9.69 11.56
N ALA A 107 9.81 10.79 11.35
CA ALA A 107 9.42 11.84 10.40
C ALA A 107 9.34 11.32 8.96
N SER A 108 10.28 10.46 8.55
CA SER A 108 10.28 9.82 7.21
C SER A 108 9.08 8.88 7.04
N ILE A 109 8.75 8.10 8.07
CA ILE A 109 7.61 7.19 8.05
C ILE A 109 6.28 7.97 7.97
N GLN A 110 6.10 8.99 8.81
CA GLN A 110 4.90 9.83 8.75
C GLN A 110 4.73 10.52 7.40
N SER A 111 5.81 11.07 6.86
CA SER A 111 5.81 11.73 5.55
C SER A 111 5.47 10.73 4.44
N GLY A 112 6.03 9.52 4.50
CA GLY A 112 5.77 8.44 3.55
C GLY A 112 4.32 7.96 3.59
N LEU A 113 3.74 7.76 4.77
CA LEU A 113 2.32 7.42 4.92
C LEU A 113 1.41 8.53 4.39
N GLY A 114 1.79 9.80 4.58
CA GLY A 114 1.09 10.93 3.99
C GLY A 114 1.19 10.95 2.45
N ALA A 115 2.32 10.57 1.88
CA ALA A 115 2.48 10.41 0.43
C ALA A 115 1.61 9.26 -0.12
N ILE A 116 1.54 8.13 0.59
CA ILE A 116 0.65 7.01 0.28
C ILE A 116 -0.81 7.48 0.25
N ASP A 117 -1.28 8.22 1.26
CA ASP A 117 -2.66 8.75 1.32
C ASP A 117 -2.99 9.65 0.11
N ARG A 118 -2.02 10.47 -0.35
CA ARG A 118 -2.19 11.34 -1.54
C ARG A 118 -2.14 10.58 -2.86
N LEU A 119 -1.38 9.49 -2.96
CA LEU A 119 -1.26 8.69 -4.18
C LEU A 119 -2.41 7.69 -4.36
N LEU A 120 -3.02 7.21 -3.28
CA LEU A 120 -4.12 6.25 -3.33
C LEU A 120 -5.25 6.65 -4.28
N PRO A 121 -5.74 7.91 -4.32
CA PRO A 121 -6.81 8.33 -5.25
C PRO A 121 -6.41 8.27 -6.73
N LEU A 122 -5.12 8.20 -7.05
CA LEU A 122 -4.62 8.07 -8.41
C LEU A 122 -4.55 6.60 -8.87
N CYS A 123 -4.60 5.66 -7.93
CA CYS A 123 -4.52 4.24 -8.19
C CYS A 123 -5.89 3.66 -8.56
N THR A 124 -5.88 2.57 -9.34
CA THR A 124 -7.08 1.75 -9.57
C THR A 124 -7.10 0.56 -8.62
N LEU A 125 -8.29 0.05 -8.30
CA LEU A 125 -8.44 -1.17 -7.50
C LEU A 125 -7.70 -2.36 -8.14
N VAL A 126 -7.76 -2.48 -9.46
CA VAL A 126 -7.08 -3.55 -10.19
C VAL A 126 -5.57 -3.47 -9.97
N ALA A 127 -4.96 -2.29 -10.12
CA ALA A 127 -3.53 -2.11 -9.92
C ALA A 127 -3.08 -2.37 -8.46
N LEU A 128 -3.91 -2.02 -7.48
CA LEU A 128 -3.64 -2.34 -6.07
C LEU A 128 -3.68 -3.85 -5.80
N LEU A 129 -4.65 -4.56 -6.40
CA LEU A 129 -4.75 -6.01 -6.29
C LEU A 129 -3.59 -6.72 -7.00
N GLU A 130 -3.20 -6.25 -8.19
CA GLU A 130 -2.03 -6.75 -8.92
C GLU A 130 -0.75 -6.54 -8.12
N GLY A 131 -0.55 -5.35 -7.54
CA GLY A 131 0.59 -5.06 -6.67
C GLY A 131 0.63 -5.94 -5.42
N SER A 132 -0.54 -6.20 -4.81
CA SER A 132 -0.64 -7.14 -3.69
C SER A 132 -0.27 -8.56 -4.08
N TYR A 133 -0.77 -9.03 -5.22
CA TYR A 133 -0.45 -10.36 -5.74
C TYR A 133 1.05 -10.49 -6.06
N GLU A 134 1.61 -9.50 -6.74
CA GLU A 134 3.04 -9.47 -7.08
C GLU A 134 3.93 -9.51 -5.82
N LEU A 135 3.56 -8.74 -4.79
CA LEU A 135 4.25 -8.77 -3.51
C LEU A 135 4.21 -10.15 -2.87
N GLU A 136 3.05 -10.81 -2.82
CA GLU A 136 2.94 -12.16 -2.26
C GLU A 136 3.78 -13.19 -3.04
N GLN A 137 3.82 -13.09 -4.36
CA GLN A 137 4.68 -13.95 -5.18
C GLN A 137 6.16 -13.75 -4.84
N ARG A 138 6.61 -12.49 -4.69
CA ARG A 138 7.99 -12.17 -4.29
C ARG A 138 8.31 -12.69 -2.90
N LEU A 139 7.45 -12.43 -1.93
CA LEU A 139 7.63 -12.92 -0.55
C LEU A 139 7.70 -14.45 -0.49
N ASN A 140 6.89 -15.15 -1.29
CA ASN A 140 6.94 -16.60 -1.38
C ASN A 140 8.22 -17.10 -2.04
N SER A 141 8.76 -16.39 -3.04
CA SER A 141 10.01 -16.76 -3.72
C SER A 141 11.24 -16.62 -2.84
N VAL A 142 11.19 -15.70 -1.85
CA VAL A 142 12.30 -15.45 -0.90
C VAL A 142 12.13 -16.18 0.44
N ARG A 143 11.13 -17.01 0.57
CA ARG A 143 10.92 -17.83 1.76
C ARG A 143 12.13 -18.75 1.97
N GLY A 144 12.91 -18.47 3.01
CA GLY A 144 14.17 -19.18 3.30
C GLY A 144 15.44 -18.46 2.84
N MET A 145 15.34 -17.30 2.20
CA MET A 145 16.47 -16.41 1.91
C MET A 145 16.82 -15.53 3.13
N GLY A 146 18.07 -15.07 3.18
CA GLY A 146 18.52 -14.14 4.23
C GLY A 146 17.89 -12.74 4.08
N THR A 147 17.91 -11.96 5.16
CA THR A 147 17.33 -10.60 5.20
C THR A 147 17.93 -9.67 4.12
N GLN A 148 19.19 -9.87 3.76
CA GLN A 148 19.87 -9.08 2.75
C GLN A 148 19.35 -9.34 1.33
N ASP A 149 19.05 -10.61 1.01
CA ASP A 149 18.48 -11.00 -0.29
C ASP A 149 17.08 -10.43 -0.46
N VAL A 150 16.29 -10.37 0.62
CA VAL A 150 14.95 -9.77 0.63
C VAL A 150 15.02 -8.25 0.38
N ARG A 151 16.03 -7.56 0.92
CA ARG A 151 16.27 -6.14 0.68
C ARG A 151 16.59 -5.82 -0.77
N GLU A 152 17.49 -6.59 -1.36
CA GLU A 152 17.86 -6.43 -2.77
C GLU A 152 16.64 -6.62 -3.67
N LEU A 153 15.78 -7.57 -3.35
CA LEU A 153 14.58 -7.88 -4.12
C LEU A 153 13.50 -6.81 -4.02
N ILE A 154 13.34 -6.19 -2.85
CA ILE A 154 12.40 -5.09 -2.62
C ILE A 154 12.97 -3.77 -3.18
N GLY A 155 14.27 -3.53 -3.04
CA GLY A 155 14.95 -2.33 -3.53
C GLY A 155 14.99 -2.20 -5.06
N VAL A 156 14.90 -3.31 -5.79
CA VAL A 156 14.84 -3.33 -7.27
C VAL A 156 13.47 -2.86 -7.80
N ALA A 157 12.43 -2.86 -6.96
CA ALA A 157 11.07 -2.46 -7.36
C ALA A 157 10.73 -0.99 -7.04
N ALA A 158 11.58 -0.29 -6.33
CA ALA A 158 11.49 1.14 -6.03
C ALA A 158 12.42 1.94 -6.94
#